data_6b982d650696c0eaf137bdcd1bbc72f4
#
_entry.id   6b982d650696c0eaf137bdcd1bbc72f4
#
_cell.length_a   1.000
_cell.length_b   1.000
_cell.length_c   1.000
_cell.angle_alpha   90.00
_cell.angle_beta   90.00
_cell.angle_gamma   90.00
#
_symmetry.space_group_name_H-M   'P 1'
#
loop_
_entity.id
_entity.type
_entity.pdbx_description
1 polymer ?
#
loop_
_entity_poly.entity_id
_entity_poly.type
_entity_poly.pdbx_seq_one_letter_code
_entity_poly.pdbx_strand_id
1 'polypeptide(L)'
;TEREVPESMECEYFDDVILSKDMWEGNFNRYIYKHAIVEASTSVKGHFFKYIINNYPDENKFVYLDPDCFVYSDFTELRELLDTRPIILCPHLLQPGNIDMELSSTAHGVYNLGFLAVNRSEEAVRFINWWADRLYLFCYEDIQRGIFTDQKWNDLAPCFFDVEVFKHRGYDFATWSLLDCGMTKEDGEYFVKGDPLRFIHFSGYGATIEKCMNDWLPEGEHPFRELYKEYSKLHEKNNQDNVSKTPWSYSRYYSGEKIDDSLRVKYRNNIEVMFSFEDRFALDNSQLKRIFINKINTKNYQKV
;
A
#
# COMPACT_ATOMS: atom_id res chain seq x y z
N THR A 1 -8.85 6.13 -1.90
CA THR A 1 -9.90 5.91 -0.87
C THR A 1 -10.49 7.22 -0.33
N GLU A 2 -10.97 8.11 -1.21
CA GLU A 2 -11.69 9.33 -0.83
C GLU A 2 -13.19 9.19 -1.09
N ARG A 3 -14.02 10.07 -0.49
CA ARG A 3 -15.48 10.09 -0.75
C ARG A 3 -15.80 10.67 -2.12
N GLU A 4 -14.99 11.60 -2.58
CA GLU A 4 -15.13 12.31 -3.85
C GLU A 4 -13.74 12.48 -4.47
N VAL A 5 -13.67 12.64 -5.77
CA VAL A 5 -12.42 12.95 -6.45
C VAL A 5 -12.01 14.37 -6.05
N PRO A 6 -10.83 14.55 -5.42
CA PRO A 6 -10.34 15.88 -5.12
C PRO A 6 -10.06 16.67 -6.42
N GLU A 7 -10.36 17.97 -6.44
CA GLU A 7 -10.05 18.84 -7.60
C GLU A 7 -8.55 18.75 -8.00
N SER A 8 -7.66 18.52 -7.02
CA SER A 8 -6.22 18.34 -7.25
C SER A 8 -5.87 17.09 -8.03
N MET A 9 -6.79 16.16 -8.23
CA MET A 9 -6.61 14.93 -9.01
C MET A 9 -7.11 15.06 -10.45
N GLU A 10 -7.71 16.18 -10.82
CA GLU A 10 -8.01 16.50 -12.21
C GLU A 10 -6.72 16.95 -12.92
N CYS A 11 -6.00 16.01 -13.49
CA CYS A 11 -4.75 16.29 -14.20
C CYS A 11 -4.59 15.42 -15.46
N GLU A 12 -3.74 15.89 -16.37
CA GLU A 12 -3.47 15.23 -17.66
C GLU A 12 -2.66 13.92 -17.57
N TYR A 13 -2.26 13.52 -16.35
CA TYR A 13 -1.39 12.37 -16.14
C TYR A 13 -2.13 11.05 -15.86
N PHE A 14 -3.47 11.11 -15.72
CA PHE A 14 -4.30 9.94 -15.46
C PHE A 14 -5.35 9.78 -16.56
N ASP A 15 -5.49 8.57 -17.10
CA ASP A 15 -6.56 8.23 -18.04
C ASP A 15 -7.89 8.11 -17.29
N ASP A 16 -7.88 7.48 -16.11
CA ASP A 16 -9.05 7.27 -15.28
C ASP A 16 -8.75 7.49 -13.79
N VAL A 17 -9.71 8.07 -13.06
CA VAL A 17 -9.70 8.18 -11.60
C VAL A 17 -10.87 7.39 -11.03
N ILE A 18 -10.55 6.31 -10.29
CA ILE A 18 -11.54 5.38 -9.77
C ILE A 18 -11.62 5.50 -8.25
N LEU A 19 -12.77 5.87 -7.72
CA LEU A 19 -12.99 5.86 -6.28
C LEU A 19 -13.23 4.42 -5.78
N SER A 20 -12.61 4.08 -4.65
CA SER A 20 -12.73 2.73 -4.08
C SER A 20 -14.19 2.34 -3.80
N LYS A 21 -15.06 3.29 -3.47
CA LYS A 21 -16.49 3.04 -3.25
C LYS A 21 -17.23 2.62 -4.52
N ASP A 22 -16.77 3.08 -5.70
CA ASP A 22 -17.46 2.85 -6.98
C ASP A 22 -17.11 1.47 -7.57
N MET A 23 -15.98 0.89 -7.15
CA MET A 23 -15.58 -0.49 -7.52
C MET A 23 -16.02 -1.53 -6.49
N TRP A 24 -16.69 -1.12 -5.39
CA TRP A 24 -16.95 -1.98 -4.24
C TRP A 24 -18.30 -2.67 -4.32
N GLU A 25 -18.32 -3.97 -4.16
CA GLU A 25 -19.55 -4.73 -4.01
C GLU A 25 -20.04 -4.70 -2.55
N GLY A 26 -21.26 -4.22 -2.31
CA GLY A 26 -21.88 -4.12 -1.00
C GLY A 26 -21.64 -2.79 -0.29
N ASN A 27 -21.70 -2.79 1.04
CA ASN A 27 -21.66 -1.56 1.84
C ASN A 27 -20.21 -1.10 2.10
N PHE A 28 -19.71 -0.20 1.26
CA PHE A 28 -18.34 0.34 1.39
C PHE A 28 -18.15 1.14 2.70
N ASN A 29 -19.15 1.90 3.16
CA ASN A 29 -19.05 2.64 4.41
C ASN A 29 -18.86 1.73 5.62
N ARG A 30 -19.50 0.57 5.63
CA ARG A 30 -19.29 -0.47 6.64
C ARG A 30 -17.89 -1.04 6.59
N TYR A 31 -17.39 -1.26 5.38
CA TYR A 31 -16.05 -1.80 5.15
C TYR A 31 -14.95 -0.81 5.59
N ILE A 32 -14.99 0.40 5.06
CA ILE A 32 -13.90 1.37 5.25
C ILE A 32 -13.82 1.90 6.69
N TYR A 33 -14.96 1.94 7.41
CA TYR A 33 -15.00 2.42 8.78
C TYR A 33 -14.10 1.61 9.74
N LYS A 34 -13.86 0.34 9.49
CA LYS A 34 -13.04 -0.54 10.34
C LYS A 34 -11.53 -0.29 10.27
N HIS A 35 -11.08 0.55 9.35
CA HIS A 35 -9.67 0.79 9.03
C HIS A 35 -9.19 2.19 9.44
N ALA A 36 -7.93 2.28 9.90
CA ALA A 36 -7.18 3.54 9.89
C ALA A 36 -6.72 3.87 8.45
N ILE A 37 -6.17 5.06 8.21
CA ILE A 37 -5.88 5.53 6.84
C ILE A 37 -4.93 4.60 6.07
N VAL A 38 -3.85 4.14 6.68
CA VAL A 38 -2.88 3.22 6.03
C VAL A 38 -3.54 1.87 5.74
N GLU A 39 -4.24 1.32 6.72
CA GLU A 39 -5.01 0.08 6.55
C GLU A 39 -6.04 0.22 5.42
N ALA A 40 -6.73 1.36 5.35
CA ALA A 40 -7.76 1.65 4.36
C ALA A 40 -7.19 1.73 2.93
N SER A 41 -6.08 2.46 2.75
CA SER A 41 -5.47 2.65 1.42
C SER A 41 -4.91 1.33 0.87
N THR A 42 -4.36 0.48 1.73
CA THR A 42 -3.81 -0.82 1.33
C THR A 42 -4.88 -1.90 1.17
N SER A 43 -5.98 -1.82 1.95
CA SER A 43 -7.03 -2.85 1.96
C SER A 43 -7.81 -2.99 0.66
N VAL A 44 -7.82 -1.97 -0.16
CA VAL A 44 -8.58 -1.94 -1.42
C VAL A 44 -7.79 -2.46 -2.63
N LYS A 45 -6.48 -2.64 -2.51
CA LYS A 45 -5.59 -3.02 -3.63
C LYS A 45 -6.05 -4.30 -4.36
N GLY A 46 -6.36 -5.36 -3.61
CA GLY A 46 -6.84 -6.61 -4.21
C GLY A 46 -8.16 -6.45 -4.98
N HIS A 47 -9.10 -5.65 -4.46
CA HIS A 47 -10.36 -5.35 -5.14
C HIS A 47 -10.14 -4.44 -6.35
N PHE A 48 -9.18 -3.53 -6.28
CA PHE A 48 -8.79 -2.71 -7.43
C PHE A 48 -8.24 -3.58 -8.58
N PHE A 49 -7.37 -4.55 -8.30
CA PHE A 49 -6.93 -5.50 -9.33
C PHE A 49 -8.09 -6.29 -9.95
N LYS A 50 -9.04 -6.77 -9.13
CA LYS A 50 -10.27 -7.41 -9.66
C LYS A 50 -11.03 -6.48 -10.60
N TYR A 51 -11.16 -5.20 -10.20
CA TYR A 51 -11.84 -4.21 -11.00
C TYR A 51 -11.15 -3.98 -12.34
N ILE A 52 -9.84 -3.69 -12.36
CA ILE A 52 -9.12 -3.39 -13.61
C ILE A 52 -9.05 -4.61 -14.54
N ILE A 53 -8.85 -5.82 -14.00
CA ILE A 53 -8.87 -7.04 -14.79
C ILE A 53 -10.23 -7.24 -15.49
N ASN A 54 -11.34 -6.91 -14.84
CA ASN A 54 -12.66 -7.07 -15.40
C ASN A 54 -13.06 -5.96 -16.38
N ASN A 55 -12.61 -4.72 -16.15
CA ASN A 55 -13.07 -3.56 -16.91
C ASN A 55 -12.15 -3.17 -18.08
N TYR A 56 -10.91 -3.70 -18.11
CA TYR A 56 -9.96 -3.49 -19.20
C TYR A 56 -9.64 -4.83 -19.91
N PRO A 57 -10.60 -5.40 -20.66
CA PRO A 57 -10.49 -6.76 -21.22
C PRO A 57 -9.37 -6.91 -22.26
N ASP A 58 -8.96 -5.84 -22.91
CA ASP A 58 -7.90 -5.83 -23.93
C ASP A 58 -6.50 -5.83 -23.31
N GLU A 59 -6.38 -5.51 -22.00
CA GLU A 59 -5.11 -5.49 -21.29
C GLU A 59 -4.78 -6.86 -20.69
N ASN A 60 -3.52 -7.27 -20.85
CA ASN A 60 -3.04 -8.57 -20.39
C ASN A 60 -2.00 -8.50 -19.27
N LYS A 61 -1.47 -7.32 -18.99
CA LYS A 61 -0.42 -7.09 -18.00
C LYS A 61 -0.80 -5.89 -17.13
N PHE A 62 -0.77 -6.08 -15.82
CA PHE A 62 -1.18 -5.08 -14.83
C PHE A 62 -0.05 -4.85 -13.85
N VAL A 63 0.29 -3.59 -13.64
CA VAL A 63 1.34 -3.18 -12.69
C VAL A 63 0.73 -2.19 -11.71
N TYR A 64 0.91 -2.44 -10.44
CA TYR A 64 0.60 -1.52 -9.36
C TYR A 64 1.89 -0.85 -8.86
N LEU A 65 1.84 0.45 -8.67
CA LEU A 65 2.86 1.24 -7.99
C LEU A 65 2.20 2.08 -6.91
N ASP A 66 2.82 2.18 -5.75
CA ASP A 66 2.40 3.15 -4.72
C ASP A 66 2.63 4.59 -5.22
N PRO A 67 1.84 5.56 -4.76
CA PRO A 67 1.89 6.94 -5.26
C PRO A 67 3.20 7.67 -4.96
N ASP A 68 4.04 7.16 -4.08
CA ASP A 68 5.39 7.64 -3.78
C ASP A 68 6.49 6.91 -4.57
N CYS A 69 6.11 6.16 -5.61
CA CYS A 69 7.04 5.65 -6.61
C CYS A 69 7.30 6.67 -7.72
N PHE A 70 8.55 6.74 -8.20
CA PHE A 70 8.93 7.56 -9.34
C PHE A 70 9.68 6.73 -10.38
N VAL A 71 9.17 6.73 -11.62
CA VAL A 71 9.68 5.91 -12.72
C VAL A 71 10.76 6.70 -13.48
N TYR A 72 11.93 6.08 -13.69
CA TYR A 72 13.08 6.67 -14.38
C TYR A 72 13.29 6.10 -15.78
N SER A 73 12.90 4.86 -16.01
CA SER A 73 13.06 4.21 -17.31
C SER A 73 12.03 3.11 -17.54
N ASP A 74 11.96 2.61 -18.77
CA ASP A 74 10.97 1.64 -19.24
C ASP A 74 11.11 0.26 -18.54
N PHE A 75 9.99 -0.41 -18.30
CA PHE A 75 9.90 -1.71 -17.61
C PHE A 75 10.12 -2.90 -18.57
N THR A 76 11.23 -2.91 -19.31
CA THR A 76 11.49 -3.91 -20.35
C THR A 76 11.49 -5.32 -19.79
N GLU A 77 12.26 -5.58 -18.74
CA GLU A 77 12.41 -6.91 -18.13
C GLU A 77 11.09 -7.40 -17.54
N LEU A 78 10.33 -6.50 -16.93
CA LEU A 78 9.03 -6.81 -16.34
C LEU A 78 8.02 -7.21 -17.42
N ARG A 79 8.01 -6.51 -18.56
CA ARG A 79 7.12 -6.86 -19.68
C ARG A 79 7.38 -8.24 -20.23
N GLU A 80 8.66 -8.61 -20.38
CA GLU A 80 9.07 -9.95 -20.82
C GLU A 80 8.69 -11.03 -19.79
N LEU A 81 8.92 -10.78 -18.50
CA LEU A 81 8.54 -11.71 -17.44
C LEU A 81 7.04 -11.98 -17.40
N LEU A 82 6.21 -10.95 -17.54
CA LEU A 82 4.75 -11.08 -17.52
C LEU A 82 4.18 -11.87 -18.71
N ASP A 83 4.97 -12.14 -19.76
CA ASP A 83 4.56 -13.07 -20.83
C ASP A 83 4.51 -14.53 -20.37
N THR A 84 5.29 -14.88 -19.34
CA THR A 84 5.44 -16.26 -18.88
C THR A 84 5.16 -16.46 -17.39
N ARG A 85 5.25 -15.40 -16.58
CA ARG A 85 5.07 -15.45 -15.12
C ARG A 85 3.76 -14.77 -14.72
N PRO A 86 2.90 -15.49 -13.98
CA PRO A 86 1.58 -14.95 -13.62
C PRO A 86 1.63 -13.83 -12.58
N ILE A 87 2.59 -13.90 -11.63
CA ILE A 87 2.67 -13.01 -10.46
C ILE A 87 4.13 -12.65 -10.24
N ILE A 88 4.41 -11.35 -10.06
CA ILE A 88 5.77 -10.85 -9.84
C ILE A 88 5.78 -10.00 -8.58
N LEU A 89 6.64 -10.37 -7.61
CA LEU A 89 6.84 -9.68 -6.34
C LEU A 89 8.31 -9.26 -6.19
N CYS A 90 8.55 -8.06 -5.68
CA CYS A 90 9.89 -7.58 -5.30
C CYS A 90 10.11 -7.78 -3.80
N PRO A 91 11.19 -8.46 -3.37
CA PRO A 91 11.53 -8.56 -1.96
C PRO A 91 12.16 -7.25 -1.46
N HIS A 92 11.93 -6.88 -0.20
CA HIS A 92 12.60 -5.74 0.42
C HIS A 92 14.12 -5.88 0.40
N LEU A 93 14.63 -7.07 0.69
CA LEU A 93 16.07 -7.34 0.77
C LEU A 93 16.47 -8.35 -0.30
N LEU A 94 17.51 -8.01 -1.07
CA LEU A 94 18.04 -8.86 -2.15
C LEU A 94 19.21 -9.74 -1.70
N GLN A 95 19.75 -9.47 -0.50
CA GLN A 95 20.85 -10.22 0.11
C GLN A 95 20.80 -10.10 1.64
N PRO A 96 21.41 -11.03 2.39
CA PRO A 96 21.62 -10.87 3.83
C PRO A 96 22.47 -9.63 4.13
N GLY A 97 22.20 -8.96 5.24
CA GLY A 97 22.93 -7.72 5.56
C GLY A 97 22.71 -7.26 6.99
N ASN A 98 21.98 -6.18 7.16
CA ASN A 98 21.71 -5.58 8.47
C ASN A 98 20.62 -6.34 9.21
N ILE A 99 20.91 -6.79 10.44
CA ILE A 99 19.99 -7.60 11.24
C ILE A 99 18.68 -6.87 11.57
N ASP A 100 18.73 -5.55 11.80
CA ASP A 100 17.53 -4.77 12.10
C ASP A 100 16.59 -4.69 10.89
N MET A 101 17.15 -4.62 9.69
CA MET A 101 16.38 -4.65 8.44
C MET A 101 15.79 -6.04 8.18
N GLU A 102 16.54 -7.11 8.48
CA GLU A 102 16.04 -8.48 8.37
C GLU A 102 14.89 -8.73 9.36
N LEU A 103 15.03 -8.27 10.62
CA LEU A 103 13.96 -8.33 11.62
C LEU A 103 12.74 -7.50 11.20
N SER A 104 12.96 -6.30 10.66
CA SER A 104 11.89 -5.47 10.11
C SER A 104 11.16 -6.18 8.97
N SER A 105 11.89 -6.75 8.03
CA SER A 105 11.32 -7.50 6.90
C SER A 105 10.52 -8.72 7.37
N THR A 106 11.03 -9.47 8.37
CA THR A 106 10.28 -10.59 8.97
C THR A 106 9.01 -10.16 9.68
N ALA A 107 9.02 -9.00 10.34
CA ALA A 107 7.86 -8.48 11.06
C ALA A 107 6.78 -7.93 10.11
N HIS A 108 7.18 -7.15 9.11
CA HIS A 108 6.26 -6.39 8.27
C HIS A 108 5.94 -7.08 6.93
N GLY A 109 6.76 -8.01 6.47
CA GLY A 109 6.60 -8.74 5.20
C GLY A 109 7.90 -8.81 4.41
N VAL A 110 8.12 -9.93 3.74
CA VAL A 110 9.32 -10.17 2.92
C VAL A 110 9.28 -9.35 1.62
N TYR A 111 8.09 -9.17 1.07
CA TYR A 111 7.86 -8.43 -0.19
C TYR A 111 7.31 -7.05 0.08
N ASN A 112 7.77 -6.08 -0.70
CA ASN A 112 7.19 -4.73 -0.69
C ASN A 112 6.00 -4.66 -1.63
N LEU A 113 4.83 -4.32 -1.13
CA LEU A 113 3.61 -4.18 -1.91
C LEU A 113 3.33 -2.75 -2.38
N GLY A 114 4.34 -1.88 -2.33
CA GLY A 114 4.40 -0.69 -3.17
C GLY A 114 4.57 -1.02 -4.65
N PHE A 115 4.92 -2.29 -4.94
CA PHE A 115 4.94 -2.87 -6.27
C PHE A 115 4.27 -4.24 -6.30
N LEU A 116 3.43 -4.47 -7.29
CA LEU A 116 2.90 -5.78 -7.66
C LEU A 116 2.65 -5.80 -9.16
N ALA A 117 3.09 -6.84 -9.84
CA ALA A 117 2.72 -7.05 -11.22
C ALA A 117 2.09 -8.43 -11.45
N VAL A 118 1.04 -8.47 -12.27
CA VAL A 118 0.33 -9.71 -12.63
C VAL A 118 -0.05 -9.71 -14.10
N ASN A 119 -0.17 -10.89 -14.68
CA ASN A 119 -0.80 -11.04 -16.00
C ASN A 119 -2.27 -11.50 -15.86
N ARG A 120 -2.96 -11.72 -16.99
CA ARG A 120 -4.37 -12.13 -17.02
C ARG A 120 -4.58 -13.66 -16.92
N SER A 121 -3.59 -14.44 -16.52
CA SER A 121 -3.74 -15.90 -16.41
C SER A 121 -4.72 -16.30 -15.31
N GLU A 122 -5.27 -17.50 -15.40
CA GLU A 122 -6.12 -18.07 -14.34
C GLU A 122 -5.40 -18.12 -13.00
N GLU A 123 -4.10 -18.38 -12.99
CA GLU A 123 -3.28 -18.41 -11.78
C GLU A 123 -3.17 -17.03 -11.12
N ALA A 124 -2.94 -15.97 -11.90
CA ALA A 124 -2.92 -14.60 -11.40
C ALA A 124 -4.29 -14.18 -10.86
N VAL A 125 -5.37 -14.51 -11.55
CA VAL A 125 -6.75 -14.23 -11.08
C VAL A 125 -7.05 -15.00 -9.79
N ARG A 126 -6.60 -16.24 -9.65
CA ARG A 126 -6.72 -17.05 -8.43
C ARG A 126 -5.99 -16.38 -7.25
N PHE A 127 -4.77 -15.90 -7.48
CA PHE A 127 -4.00 -15.14 -6.48
C PHE A 127 -4.72 -13.85 -6.07
N ILE A 128 -5.15 -13.03 -7.04
CA ILE A 128 -5.83 -11.76 -6.75
C ILE A 128 -7.12 -11.98 -5.95
N ASN A 129 -7.91 -13.01 -6.26
CA ASN A 129 -9.11 -13.34 -5.50
C ASN A 129 -8.76 -13.73 -4.05
N TRP A 130 -7.76 -14.60 -3.86
CA TRP A 130 -7.28 -14.97 -2.54
C TRP A 130 -6.80 -13.76 -1.75
N TRP A 131 -5.98 -12.91 -2.36
CA TRP A 131 -5.43 -11.73 -1.71
C TRP A 131 -6.52 -10.71 -1.35
N ALA A 132 -7.45 -10.42 -2.26
CA ALA A 132 -8.60 -9.55 -2.00
C ALA A 132 -9.44 -10.04 -0.81
N ASP A 133 -9.67 -11.36 -0.68
CA ASP A 133 -10.39 -11.95 0.45
C ASP A 133 -9.62 -11.77 1.77
N ARG A 134 -8.28 -11.90 1.76
CA ARG A 134 -7.46 -11.67 2.95
C ARG A 134 -7.48 -10.21 3.37
N LEU A 135 -7.37 -9.29 2.42
CA LEU A 135 -7.45 -7.85 2.68
C LEU A 135 -8.84 -7.45 3.18
N TYR A 136 -9.90 -8.01 2.60
CA TYR A 136 -11.27 -7.77 3.07
C TYR A 136 -11.44 -8.11 4.54
N LEU A 137 -10.86 -9.21 4.99
CA LEU A 137 -11.03 -9.72 6.36
C LEU A 137 -10.02 -9.12 7.34
N PHE A 138 -8.75 -8.96 6.95
CA PHE A 138 -7.64 -8.79 7.88
C PHE A 138 -6.54 -7.84 7.37
N CYS A 139 -6.88 -6.78 6.68
CA CYS A 139 -5.89 -5.75 6.30
C CYS A 139 -5.69 -4.77 7.47
N TYR A 140 -4.92 -5.19 8.47
CA TYR A 140 -4.69 -4.43 9.68
C TYR A 140 -3.20 -4.34 10.02
N GLU A 141 -2.82 -3.30 10.73
CA GLU A 141 -1.53 -3.21 11.41
C GLU A 141 -1.63 -3.92 12.77
N ASP A 142 -1.33 -5.22 12.77
CA ASP A 142 -1.43 -6.09 13.95
C ASP A 142 -0.30 -7.12 13.97
N ILE A 143 0.92 -6.62 14.15
CA ILE A 143 2.17 -7.41 14.13
C ILE A 143 2.13 -8.54 15.17
N GLN A 144 1.48 -8.32 16.31
CA GLN A 144 1.38 -9.35 17.36
C GLN A 144 0.62 -10.60 16.89
N ARG A 145 -0.31 -10.45 15.94
CA ARG A 145 -1.00 -11.58 15.29
C ARG A 145 -0.37 -12.00 13.96
N GLY A 146 0.80 -11.46 13.61
CA GLY A 146 1.48 -11.76 12.36
C GLY A 146 0.80 -11.14 11.15
N ILE A 147 0.10 -10.01 11.32
CA ILE A 147 -0.60 -9.28 10.26
C ILE A 147 0.03 -7.90 10.11
N PHE A 148 0.36 -7.54 8.89
CA PHE A 148 0.77 -6.18 8.56
C PHE A 148 0.21 -5.79 7.19
N THR A 149 -0.88 -5.04 7.23
CA THR A 149 -1.62 -4.50 6.09
C THR A 149 -1.83 -5.51 4.95
N ASP A 150 -1.52 -5.09 3.73
CA ASP A 150 -1.66 -5.88 2.51
C ASP A 150 -0.45 -6.79 2.23
N GLN A 151 0.74 -6.41 2.72
CA GLN A 151 1.98 -7.05 2.29
C GLN A 151 2.31 -8.35 3.05
N LYS A 152 2.06 -8.44 4.36
CA LYS A 152 2.42 -9.64 5.14
C LYS A 152 1.74 -10.92 4.65
N TRP A 153 0.57 -10.83 4.05
CA TRP A 153 -0.11 -11.96 3.42
C TRP A 153 0.70 -12.56 2.26
N ASN A 154 1.47 -11.74 1.55
CA ASN A 154 2.24 -12.17 0.39
C ASN A 154 3.47 -13.01 0.74
N ASP A 155 3.88 -13.09 2.01
CA ASP A 155 4.87 -14.07 2.46
C ASP A 155 4.42 -15.52 2.20
N LEU A 156 3.10 -15.75 2.15
CA LEU A 156 2.52 -17.05 1.84
C LEU A 156 2.30 -17.29 0.34
N ALA A 157 2.37 -16.23 -0.47
CA ALA A 157 2.04 -16.34 -1.88
C ALA A 157 2.88 -17.38 -2.64
N PRO A 158 4.22 -17.46 -2.46
CA PRO A 158 5.03 -18.46 -3.15
C PRO A 158 4.75 -19.92 -2.72
N CYS A 159 4.06 -20.11 -1.57
CA CYS A 159 3.64 -21.43 -1.12
C CYS A 159 2.37 -21.92 -1.84
N PHE A 160 1.55 -21.00 -2.36
CA PHE A 160 0.22 -21.29 -2.87
C PHE A 160 0.08 -21.07 -4.39
N PHE A 161 0.96 -20.25 -4.96
CA PHE A 161 0.86 -19.73 -6.32
C PHE A 161 2.20 -19.76 -7.03
N ASP A 162 2.19 -19.73 -8.36
CA ASP A 162 3.38 -19.57 -9.20
C ASP A 162 3.81 -18.09 -9.17
N VAL A 163 4.74 -17.77 -8.26
CA VAL A 163 5.25 -16.42 -8.03
C VAL A 163 6.68 -16.33 -8.50
N GLU A 164 6.98 -15.35 -9.34
CA GLU A 164 8.35 -14.92 -9.62
C GLU A 164 8.82 -13.95 -8.53
N VAL A 165 9.85 -14.34 -7.80
CA VAL A 165 10.54 -13.46 -6.84
C VAL A 165 11.59 -12.66 -7.62
N PHE A 166 11.22 -11.44 -8.01
CA PHE A 166 12.00 -10.64 -8.93
C PHE A 166 13.12 -9.88 -8.21
N LYS A 167 14.35 -10.37 -8.40
CA LYS A 167 15.55 -9.86 -7.73
C LYS A 167 16.36 -8.86 -8.59
N HIS A 168 15.68 -8.01 -9.34
CA HIS A 168 16.32 -6.98 -10.14
C HIS A 168 16.54 -5.71 -9.32
N ARG A 169 17.80 -5.25 -9.20
CA ARG A 169 18.16 -4.14 -8.28
C ARG A 169 17.62 -2.78 -8.66
N GLY A 170 17.23 -2.58 -9.91
CA GLY A 170 16.65 -1.34 -10.40
C GLY A 170 15.13 -1.24 -10.24
N TYR A 171 14.45 -2.31 -9.78
CA TYR A 171 13.03 -2.29 -9.47
C TYR A 171 12.81 -2.16 -7.96
N ASP A 172 11.81 -1.40 -7.57
CA ASP A 172 11.42 -1.18 -6.17
C ASP A 172 12.61 -0.74 -5.30
N PHE A 173 13.50 0.06 -5.90
CA PHE A 173 14.63 0.62 -5.18
C PHE A 173 14.12 1.61 -4.14
N ALA A 174 14.50 1.41 -2.88
CA ALA A 174 13.96 2.19 -1.79
C ALA A 174 14.97 2.43 -0.67
N THR A 175 14.52 2.96 0.45
CA THR A 175 15.34 3.26 1.63
C THR A 175 16.18 2.06 2.09
N TRP A 176 15.59 0.88 2.09
CA TRP A 176 16.27 -0.38 2.48
C TRP A 176 17.35 -0.85 1.50
N SER A 177 17.33 -0.34 0.26
CA SER A 177 18.34 -0.63 -0.75
C SER A 177 19.60 0.23 -0.59
N LEU A 178 19.57 1.30 0.21
CA LEU A 178 20.67 2.26 0.35
C LEU A 178 21.89 1.68 1.06
N LEU A 179 21.70 0.72 1.97
CA LEU A 179 22.80 0.09 2.71
C LEU A 179 23.86 -0.54 1.80
N ASP A 180 23.43 -1.06 0.66
CA ASP A 180 24.31 -1.72 -0.33
C ASP A 180 24.00 -1.18 -1.74
N CYS A 181 23.87 0.14 -1.85
CA CYS A 181 23.32 0.81 -3.00
C CYS A 181 24.13 0.53 -4.29
N GLY A 182 25.42 0.84 -4.32
CA GLY A 182 26.25 0.70 -5.51
C GLY A 182 25.66 1.38 -6.75
N MET A 183 25.01 2.53 -6.56
CA MET A 183 24.38 3.28 -7.66
C MET A 183 25.43 4.07 -8.43
N THR A 184 25.37 4.00 -9.76
CA THR A 184 26.20 4.76 -10.71
C THR A 184 25.33 5.56 -11.66
N LYS A 185 25.94 6.57 -12.30
CA LYS A 185 25.33 7.33 -13.40
C LYS A 185 26.28 7.30 -14.59
N GLU A 186 25.81 6.81 -15.74
CA GLU A 186 26.56 6.64 -16.96
C GLU A 186 25.72 7.18 -18.13
N ASP A 187 26.28 8.10 -18.91
CA ASP A 187 25.63 8.73 -20.06
C ASP A 187 24.21 9.31 -19.77
N GLY A 188 23.97 9.76 -18.53
CA GLY A 188 22.70 10.31 -18.06
C GLY A 188 21.72 9.29 -17.52
N GLU A 189 21.99 7.99 -17.63
CA GLU A 189 21.18 6.90 -17.10
C GLU A 189 21.73 6.44 -15.75
N TYR A 190 20.82 5.92 -14.90
CA TYR A 190 21.18 5.42 -13.57
C TYR A 190 21.17 3.89 -13.53
N PHE A 191 22.16 3.34 -12.83
CA PHE A 191 22.33 1.89 -12.64
C PHE A 191 22.53 1.57 -11.18
N VAL A 192 22.06 0.40 -10.74
CA VAL A 192 22.29 -0.14 -9.42
C VAL A 192 23.05 -1.45 -9.55
N LYS A 193 24.37 -1.43 -9.25
CA LYS A 193 25.28 -2.57 -9.44
C LYS A 193 25.21 -3.18 -10.85
N GLY A 194 25.07 -2.34 -11.86
CA GLY A 194 24.98 -2.71 -13.27
C GLY A 194 23.59 -2.99 -13.79
N ASP A 195 22.58 -3.14 -12.94
CA ASP A 195 21.17 -3.24 -13.38
C ASP A 195 20.62 -1.82 -13.65
N PRO A 196 19.93 -1.55 -14.75
CA PRO A 196 19.36 -0.24 -15.00
C PRO A 196 18.27 0.12 -13.99
N LEU A 197 18.29 1.35 -13.47
CA LEU A 197 17.27 1.85 -12.55
C LEU A 197 15.94 2.04 -13.27
N ARG A 198 14.89 1.38 -12.82
CA ARG A 198 13.55 1.47 -13.39
C ARG A 198 12.66 2.40 -12.59
N PHE A 199 12.57 2.21 -11.29
CA PHE A 199 11.86 3.13 -10.41
C PHE A 199 12.40 3.10 -8.99
N ILE A 200 12.21 4.23 -8.30
CA ILE A 200 12.45 4.38 -6.86
C ILE A 200 11.11 4.48 -6.15
N HIS A 201 10.96 3.74 -5.08
CA HIS A 201 9.89 3.87 -4.11
C HIS A 201 10.40 4.75 -2.96
N PHE A 202 10.00 6.02 -2.92
CA PHE A 202 10.43 6.99 -1.90
C PHE A 202 9.73 6.78 -0.55
N SER A 203 9.55 5.52 -0.16
CA SER A 203 8.94 5.13 1.11
C SER A 203 9.66 5.77 2.28
N GLY A 204 8.92 6.51 3.12
CA GLY A 204 9.46 7.27 4.22
C GLY A 204 10.14 8.58 3.80
N TYR A 205 9.69 9.20 2.70
CA TYR A 205 10.17 10.50 2.23
C TYR A 205 10.31 11.52 3.37
N GLY A 206 11.38 12.30 3.35
CA GLY A 206 11.77 13.23 4.42
C GLY A 206 12.72 12.57 5.43
N ALA A 207 12.45 12.69 6.71
CA ALA A 207 13.39 12.36 7.79
C ALA A 207 13.94 10.93 7.75
N THR A 208 13.15 9.94 7.31
CA THR A 208 13.61 8.55 7.23
C THR A 208 14.64 8.36 6.12
N ILE A 209 14.35 8.85 4.91
CA ILE A 209 15.29 8.76 3.78
C ILE A 209 16.56 9.58 4.09
N GLU A 210 16.41 10.78 4.62
CA GLU A 210 17.54 11.64 4.97
C GLU A 210 18.46 10.98 5.99
N LYS A 211 17.88 10.35 7.01
CA LYS A 211 18.66 9.56 7.99
C LYS A 211 19.41 8.43 7.30
N CYS A 212 18.76 7.64 6.48
CA CYS A 212 19.39 6.51 5.77
C CYS A 212 20.47 6.97 4.79
N MET A 213 20.27 8.09 4.10
CA MET A 213 21.30 8.69 3.25
C MET A 213 22.54 9.11 4.05
N ASN A 214 22.34 9.62 5.24
CA ASN A 214 23.45 10.07 6.09
C ASN A 214 24.20 8.89 6.74
N ASP A 215 23.46 7.85 7.11
CA ASP A 215 24.04 6.67 7.79
C ASP A 215 24.76 5.74 6.82
N TRP A 216 24.32 5.63 5.56
CA TRP A 216 24.75 4.56 4.66
C TRP A 216 25.41 5.02 3.37
N LEU A 217 25.17 6.25 2.92
CA LEU A 217 25.85 6.74 1.72
C LEU A 217 27.13 7.52 2.08
N PRO A 218 28.14 7.47 1.20
CA PRO A 218 29.35 8.27 1.40
C PRO A 218 29.01 9.75 1.46
N GLU A 219 29.85 10.52 2.15
CA GLU A 219 29.75 11.99 2.16
C GLU A 219 30.03 12.55 0.74
N GLY A 220 29.35 13.67 0.43
CA GLY A 220 29.50 14.37 -0.84
C GLY A 220 28.49 13.97 -1.92
N GLU A 221 28.91 14.07 -3.17
CA GLU A 221 28.06 13.78 -4.31
C GLU A 221 27.79 12.28 -4.45
N HIS A 222 26.53 11.95 -4.64
CA HIS A 222 26.08 10.56 -4.87
C HIS A 222 24.84 10.56 -5.77
N PRO A 223 24.71 9.65 -6.74
CA PRO A 223 23.56 9.65 -7.67
C PRO A 223 22.19 9.63 -6.97
N PHE A 224 22.04 8.86 -5.90
CA PHE A 224 20.78 8.85 -5.14
C PHE A 224 20.46 10.20 -4.49
N ARG A 225 21.46 10.97 -4.03
CA ARG A 225 21.23 12.32 -3.46
C ARG A 225 20.73 13.29 -4.53
N GLU A 226 21.19 13.14 -5.78
CA GLU A 226 20.69 13.88 -6.93
C GLU A 226 19.23 13.57 -7.19
N LEU A 227 18.87 12.27 -7.28
CA LEU A 227 17.49 11.80 -7.50
C LEU A 227 16.55 12.23 -6.37
N TYR A 228 16.98 12.11 -5.12
CA TYR A 228 16.20 12.60 -3.97
C TYR A 228 15.92 14.10 -4.07
N LYS A 229 16.91 14.90 -4.45
CA LYS A 229 16.75 16.34 -4.65
C LYS A 229 15.80 16.70 -5.80
N GLU A 230 15.83 15.91 -6.89
CA GLU A 230 14.89 16.07 -8.00
C GLU A 230 13.46 15.73 -7.57
N TYR A 231 13.27 14.63 -6.85
CA TYR A 231 11.98 14.25 -6.30
C TYR A 231 11.44 15.32 -5.32
N SER A 232 12.30 15.86 -4.46
CA SER A 232 11.94 16.96 -3.53
C SER A 232 11.43 18.21 -4.26
N LYS A 233 12.08 18.59 -5.37
CA LYS A 233 11.61 19.71 -6.19
C LYS A 233 10.23 19.45 -6.83
N LEU A 234 9.95 18.22 -7.21
CA LEU A 234 8.63 17.84 -7.73
C LEU A 234 7.56 17.90 -6.63
N HIS A 235 7.89 17.46 -5.41
CA HIS A 235 7.03 17.62 -4.25
C HIS A 235 6.64 19.09 -3.99
N GLU A 236 7.64 19.98 -3.99
CA GLU A 236 7.43 21.43 -3.85
C GLU A 236 6.56 21.98 -4.99
N LYS A 237 6.93 21.64 -6.25
CA LYS A 237 6.21 22.09 -7.45
C LYS A 237 4.74 21.68 -7.43
N ASN A 238 4.45 20.46 -6.99
CA ASN A 238 3.10 19.90 -6.92
C ASN A 238 2.36 20.28 -5.62
N ASN A 239 2.90 21.18 -4.82
CA ASN A 239 2.29 21.66 -3.58
C ASN A 239 1.88 20.55 -2.60
N GLN A 240 2.64 19.47 -2.57
CA GLN A 240 2.34 18.25 -1.80
C GLN A 240 2.21 18.53 -0.30
N ASP A 241 2.99 19.48 0.25
CA ASP A 241 2.91 19.88 1.65
C ASP A 241 1.53 20.43 2.06
N ASN A 242 0.79 21.02 1.16
CA ASN A 242 -0.57 21.49 1.41
C ASN A 242 -1.60 20.38 1.16
N VAL A 243 -1.42 19.59 0.11
CA VAL A 243 -2.28 18.44 -0.17
C VAL A 243 -2.27 17.44 0.98
N SER A 244 -1.07 17.13 1.53
CA SER A 244 -0.90 16.21 2.66
C SER A 244 -1.59 16.67 3.96
N LYS A 245 -1.89 17.97 4.10
CA LYS A 245 -2.63 18.53 5.25
C LYS A 245 -4.16 18.33 5.14
N THR A 246 -4.65 17.97 3.95
CA THR A 246 -6.08 17.70 3.77
C THR A 246 -6.45 16.41 4.51
N PRO A 247 -7.39 16.48 5.47
CA PRO A 247 -7.78 15.29 6.21
C PRO A 247 -8.43 14.25 5.27
N TRP A 248 -8.03 12.99 5.41
CA TRP A 248 -8.72 11.90 4.74
C TRP A 248 -10.23 11.94 4.99
N SER A 249 -11.05 11.89 3.95
CA SER A 249 -12.50 12.13 4.04
C SER A 249 -13.25 11.12 4.92
N TYR A 250 -12.71 9.89 5.09
CA TYR A 250 -13.24 8.90 6.01
C TYR A 250 -12.62 8.97 7.42
N SER A 251 -11.80 9.99 7.72
CA SER A 251 -11.28 10.23 9.07
C SER A 251 -12.30 10.90 10.01
N ARG A 252 -13.44 11.35 9.45
CA ARG A 252 -14.46 12.10 10.19
C ARG A 252 -15.85 11.53 9.96
N TYR A 253 -16.71 11.70 10.96
CA TYR A 253 -18.15 11.54 10.81
C TYR A 253 -18.73 12.63 9.90
N TYR A 254 -19.97 12.46 9.45
CA TYR A 254 -20.66 13.51 8.67
C TYR A 254 -20.87 14.80 9.47
N SER A 255 -20.89 14.73 10.80
CA SER A 255 -20.90 15.89 11.69
C SER A 255 -19.61 16.73 11.65
N GLY A 256 -18.53 16.20 11.02
CA GLY A 256 -17.21 16.81 11.05
C GLY A 256 -16.33 16.40 12.24
N GLU A 257 -16.88 15.70 13.25
CA GLU A 257 -16.11 15.17 14.37
C GLU A 257 -15.08 14.14 13.90
N LYS A 258 -13.81 14.23 14.39
CA LYS A 258 -12.78 13.23 14.10
C LYS A 258 -13.13 11.90 14.76
N ILE A 259 -13.01 10.81 14.01
CA ILE A 259 -13.21 9.45 14.52
C ILE A 259 -12.02 9.07 15.40
N ASP A 260 -12.34 8.53 16.59
CA ASP A 260 -11.36 7.92 17.49
C ASP A 260 -10.96 6.54 16.93
N ASP A 261 -9.69 6.37 16.57
CA ASP A 261 -9.19 5.12 15.96
C ASP A 261 -9.39 3.91 16.89
N SER A 262 -9.42 4.10 18.20
CA SER A 262 -9.76 3.03 19.14
C SER A 262 -11.19 2.48 18.95
N LEU A 263 -12.11 3.30 18.42
CA LEU A 263 -13.46 2.87 18.08
C LEU A 263 -13.50 2.04 16.80
N ARG A 264 -12.61 2.31 15.84
CA ARG A 264 -12.45 1.47 14.64
C ARG A 264 -12.01 0.06 15.02
N VAL A 265 -11.03 -0.05 15.93
CA VAL A 265 -10.57 -1.34 16.46
C VAL A 265 -11.69 -2.08 17.21
N LYS A 266 -12.43 -1.38 18.08
CA LYS A 266 -13.59 -1.99 18.78
C LYS A 266 -14.68 -2.43 17.80
N TYR A 267 -14.93 -1.64 16.77
CA TYR A 267 -15.92 -1.93 15.74
C TYR A 267 -15.57 -3.20 14.96
N ARG A 268 -14.34 -3.30 14.42
CA ARG A 268 -13.90 -4.48 13.65
C ARG A 268 -13.88 -5.77 14.48
N ASN A 269 -13.71 -5.67 15.80
CA ASN A 269 -13.70 -6.80 16.70
C ASN A 269 -15.10 -7.18 17.24
N ASN A 270 -16.16 -6.49 16.79
CA ASN A 270 -17.52 -6.77 17.24
C ASN A 270 -18.50 -6.87 16.06
N ILE A 271 -18.66 -8.10 15.57
CA ILE A 271 -19.48 -8.40 14.38
C ILE A 271 -20.93 -7.95 14.55
N GLU A 272 -21.51 -8.06 15.75
CA GLU A 272 -22.88 -7.62 16.00
C GLU A 272 -23.03 -6.09 15.84
N VAL A 273 -22.02 -5.33 16.30
CA VAL A 273 -21.98 -3.89 16.07
C VAL A 273 -21.73 -3.57 14.61
N MET A 274 -20.87 -4.34 13.94
CA MET A 274 -20.63 -4.14 12.49
C MET A 274 -21.90 -4.21 11.66
N PHE A 275 -22.83 -5.08 11.99
CA PHE A 275 -24.07 -5.27 11.23
C PHE A 275 -25.30 -4.56 11.81
N SER A 276 -25.19 -3.86 12.96
CA SER A 276 -26.34 -3.19 13.59
C SER A 276 -26.77 -1.88 12.91
N PHE A 277 -25.96 -1.32 12.02
CA PHE A 277 -26.26 -0.04 11.35
C PHE A 277 -25.79 -0.07 9.90
N GLU A 278 -26.44 0.63 9.03
CA GLU A 278 -26.01 0.72 7.63
C GLU A 278 -24.82 1.65 7.44
N ASP A 279 -24.85 2.82 8.08
CA ASP A 279 -23.80 3.83 7.96
C ASP A 279 -23.30 4.32 9.31
N ARG A 280 -22.01 4.08 9.58
CA ARG A 280 -21.34 4.49 10.82
C ARG A 280 -20.94 5.95 10.82
N PHE A 281 -20.76 6.54 9.67
CA PHE A 281 -20.37 7.94 9.55
C PHE A 281 -21.50 8.90 9.90
N ALA A 282 -22.74 8.41 9.98
CA ALA A 282 -23.91 9.14 10.47
C ALA A 282 -23.98 9.25 12.00
N LEU A 283 -23.09 8.58 12.75
CA LEU A 283 -22.98 8.61 14.20
C LEU A 283 -21.96 9.66 14.67
N ASP A 284 -21.67 9.65 15.97
CA ASP A 284 -20.55 10.32 16.63
C ASP A 284 -19.84 9.37 17.62
N ASN A 285 -18.68 9.81 18.15
CA ASN A 285 -17.90 9.01 19.09
C ASN A 285 -18.69 8.66 20.36
N SER A 286 -19.49 9.57 20.86
CA SER A 286 -20.31 9.39 22.07
C SER A 286 -21.38 8.34 21.87
N GLN A 287 -22.11 8.42 20.75
CA GLN A 287 -23.16 7.45 20.39
C GLN A 287 -22.56 6.04 20.25
N LEU A 288 -21.43 5.92 19.54
CA LEU A 288 -20.80 4.63 19.35
C LEU A 288 -20.25 4.05 20.67
N LYS A 289 -19.66 4.87 21.53
CA LYS A 289 -19.23 4.44 22.89
C LYS A 289 -20.40 3.92 23.70
N ARG A 290 -21.57 4.56 23.69
CA ARG A 290 -22.78 4.09 24.38
C ARG A 290 -23.28 2.75 23.85
N ILE A 291 -23.22 2.53 22.52
CA ILE A 291 -23.61 1.26 21.91
C ILE A 291 -22.73 0.11 22.45
N PHE A 292 -21.40 0.31 22.54
CA PHE A 292 -20.50 -0.68 23.10
C PHE A 292 -20.79 -0.97 24.57
N ILE A 293 -21.03 0.08 25.38
CA ILE A 293 -21.34 -0.09 26.83
C ILE A 293 -22.63 -0.87 27.00
N ASN A 294 -23.70 -0.52 26.27
CA ASN A 294 -24.98 -1.20 26.38
C ASN A 294 -24.90 -2.68 25.99
N LYS A 295 -24.13 -3.03 24.96
CA LYS A 295 -23.93 -4.44 24.55
C LYS A 295 -23.11 -5.24 25.56
N ILE A 296 -22.13 -4.64 26.22
CA ILE A 296 -21.38 -5.30 27.30
C ILE A 296 -22.31 -5.62 28.47
N ASN A 297 -23.16 -4.67 28.84
CA ASN A 297 -24.13 -4.85 29.93
C ASN A 297 -25.15 -5.95 29.62
N THR A 298 -25.68 -6.00 28.39
CA THR A 298 -26.65 -7.05 27.99
C THR A 298 -26.04 -8.46 28.02
N LYS A 299 -24.76 -8.61 27.64
CA LYS A 299 -24.08 -9.92 27.73
C LYS A 299 -23.83 -10.38 29.17
N ASN A 300 -23.68 -9.46 30.11
CA ASN A 300 -23.54 -9.77 31.53
C ASN A 300 -24.86 -10.19 32.16
N TYR A 301 -26.01 -9.71 31.70
CA TYR A 301 -27.35 -10.12 32.17
C TYR A 301 -27.80 -11.48 31.61
N GLN A 302 -27.23 -11.97 30.53
CA GLN A 302 -27.53 -13.29 29.95
C GLN A 302 -26.67 -14.41 30.51
N LYS A 303 -25.74 -14.11 31.43
CA LYS A 303 -24.87 -15.07 32.11
C LYS A 303 -25.27 -15.30 33.58
N VAL A 304 -26.38 -14.73 34.02
CA VAL A 304 -27.04 -14.99 35.30
C VAL A 304 -28.37 -15.71 35.01
#